data_25ccccf92ff3f3736ab12ec64e0eac25
#
_entry.id   25ccccf92ff3f3736ab12ec64e0eac25
#
_cell.length_a   1.000
_cell.length_b   1.000
_cell.length_c   1.000
_cell.angle_alpha   90.00
_cell.angle_beta   90.00
_cell.angle_gamma   90.00
#
_symmetry.space_group_name_H-M   'P 1'
#
loop_
_entity.id
_entity.type
_entity.pdbx_description
1 polymer ?
#
loop_
_entity_poly.entity_id
_entity_poly.type
_entity_poly.pdbx_seq_one_letter_code
_entity_poly.pdbx_strand_id
1 'polypeptide(L)'
;PGKAHSRNMFRLLDPASQRMMGVRTDMTGQVARISHSRLGNAPRPLRLSYAGDVLRIKGTQLRPERQFKQAGVELIGSNSTEAYTEIILLGYEALKNVGAKNLSVDLALPQLVPAICKGLKIDDELSALLRRALDGKNIAELSNIKGDIGNISRSLLEAAGPAPKCLDIINGLKLPEAAAEMCAELSKLVARLAEIAPDLMVTVDPGEYTGFEYQTGISFSLFASGVRGELGRGGRYLV
;
A
#
# COMPACT_ATOMS: atom_id res chain seq x y z
N PRO A 1 11.98 -13.73 1.16
CA PRO A 1 11.82 -12.41 1.77
C PRO A 1 12.68 -11.41 1.01
N GLY A 2 12.10 -10.27 0.59
CA GLY A 2 12.80 -9.24 -0.16
C GLY A 2 14.00 -8.68 0.64
N LYS A 3 14.94 -8.02 -0.04
CA LYS A 3 16.16 -7.46 0.57
C LYS A 3 15.86 -6.55 1.77
N ALA A 4 14.75 -5.81 1.76
CA ALA A 4 14.31 -4.94 2.86
C ALA A 4 13.97 -5.74 4.14
N HIS A 5 13.24 -6.83 4.03
CA HIS A 5 12.90 -7.69 5.18
C HIS A 5 14.14 -8.35 5.79
N SER A 6 15.10 -8.76 4.96
CA SER A 6 16.32 -9.43 5.46
C SER A 6 17.23 -8.50 6.26
N ARG A 7 17.18 -7.18 6.01
CA ARG A 7 17.96 -6.17 6.76
C ARG A 7 17.39 -5.87 8.15
N ASN A 8 16.10 -6.10 8.37
CA ASN A 8 15.40 -5.83 9.63
C ASN A 8 15.16 -7.10 10.47
N MET A 9 15.75 -8.23 10.08
CA MET A 9 15.51 -9.54 10.68
C MET A 9 16.60 -9.91 11.66
N PHE A 10 16.23 -10.28 12.90
CA PHE A 10 17.14 -10.96 13.80
C PHE A 10 17.50 -12.33 13.24
N ARG A 11 18.77 -12.65 13.26
CA ARG A 11 19.31 -13.93 12.81
C ARG A 11 19.92 -14.66 13.98
N LEU A 12 19.70 -15.97 14.03
CA LEU A 12 20.26 -16.84 15.04
C LEU A 12 20.70 -18.16 14.40
N LEU A 13 21.74 -18.76 14.94
CA LEU A 13 22.14 -20.10 14.56
C LEU A 13 21.30 -21.08 15.35
N ASP A 14 20.58 -21.96 14.66
CA ASP A 14 19.84 -23.04 15.32
C ASP A 14 20.84 -24.10 15.83
N PRO A 15 20.91 -24.34 17.14
CA PRO A 15 21.91 -25.27 17.69
C PRO A 15 21.67 -26.73 17.27
N ALA A 16 20.42 -27.11 16.94
CA ALA A 16 20.10 -28.46 16.52
C ALA A 16 20.44 -28.74 15.06
N SER A 17 20.05 -27.85 14.15
CA SER A 17 20.27 -28.03 12.71
C SER A 17 21.50 -27.36 12.17
N GLN A 18 22.20 -26.55 12.97
CA GLN A 18 23.35 -25.70 12.58
C GLN A 18 23.04 -24.76 11.40
N ARG A 19 21.76 -24.43 11.19
CA ARG A 19 21.31 -23.54 10.12
C ARG A 19 21.06 -22.15 10.64
N MET A 20 21.36 -21.15 9.81
CA MET A 20 21.00 -19.77 10.10
C MET A 20 19.49 -19.59 9.94
N MET A 21 18.85 -19.24 11.04
CA MET A 21 17.41 -18.97 11.11
C MET A 21 17.16 -17.46 11.22
N GLY A 22 15.99 -17.01 10.77
CA GLY A 22 15.53 -15.63 10.93
C GLY A 22 14.25 -15.58 11.75
N VAL A 23 14.21 -14.65 12.72
CA VAL A 23 12.96 -14.35 13.41
C VAL A 23 12.07 -13.52 12.49
N ARG A 24 10.82 -13.90 12.34
CA ARG A 24 9.89 -13.24 11.42
C ARG A 24 9.69 -11.76 11.77
N THR A 25 9.81 -10.90 10.78
CA THR A 25 9.56 -9.45 10.87
C THR A 25 8.17 -9.08 10.41
N ASP A 26 7.49 -10.02 9.72
CA ASP A 26 6.16 -9.92 9.14
C ASP A 26 5.61 -11.33 8.88
N MET A 27 4.28 -11.49 8.94
CA MET A 27 3.63 -12.79 8.76
C MET A 27 3.13 -13.02 7.33
N THR A 28 2.90 -11.96 6.54
CA THR A 28 2.36 -12.01 5.18
C THR A 28 3.11 -12.99 4.29
N GLY A 29 4.44 -12.94 4.26
CA GLY A 29 5.26 -13.85 3.46
C GLY A 29 5.14 -15.33 3.87
N GLN A 30 4.84 -15.62 5.14
CA GLN A 30 4.58 -16.99 5.60
C GLN A 30 3.22 -17.50 5.14
N VAL A 31 2.19 -16.64 5.20
CA VAL A 31 0.83 -16.96 4.72
C VAL A 31 0.85 -17.17 3.21
N ALA A 32 1.51 -16.30 2.46
CA ALA A 32 1.72 -16.46 1.02
C ALA A 32 2.37 -17.80 0.68
N ARG A 33 3.44 -18.19 1.40
CA ARG A 33 4.08 -19.51 1.21
C ARG A 33 3.15 -20.67 1.54
N ILE A 34 2.34 -20.57 2.60
CA ILE A 34 1.37 -21.61 2.98
C ILE A 34 0.29 -21.75 1.91
N SER A 35 -0.21 -20.63 1.38
CA SER A 35 -1.23 -20.64 0.33
C SER A 35 -0.75 -21.31 -0.95
N HIS A 36 0.53 -21.12 -1.31
CA HIS A 36 1.13 -21.76 -2.46
C HIS A 36 1.42 -23.25 -2.21
N SER A 37 2.06 -23.58 -1.08
CA SER A 37 2.60 -24.93 -0.85
C SER A 37 1.59 -25.94 -0.28
N ARG A 38 0.66 -25.48 0.57
CA ARG A 38 -0.30 -26.36 1.25
C ARG A 38 -1.73 -26.21 0.77
N LEU A 39 -2.07 -25.00 0.28
CA LEU A 39 -3.43 -24.64 -0.16
C LEU A 39 -3.50 -24.38 -1.67
N GLY A 40 -2.51 -24.87 -2.45
CA GLY A 40 -2.46 -24.66 -3.90
C GLY A 40 -3.69 -25.19 -4.63
N ASN A 41 -4.25 -26.32 -4.18
CA ASN A 41 -5.43 -26.96 -4.77
C ASN A 41 -6.76 -26.51 -4.10
N ALA A 42 -6.72 -25.64 -3.11
CA ALA A 42 -7.94 -25.17 -2.46
C ALA A 42 -8.71 -24.22 -3.39
N PRO A 43 -10.06 -24.19 -3.32
CA PRO A 43 -10.87 -23.27 -4.11
C PRO A 43 -10.49 -21.80 -3.87
N ARG A 44 -10.56 -20.98 -4.92
CA ARG A 44 -10.31 -19.54 -4.85
C ARG A 44 -11.64 -18.77 -4.90
N PRO A 45 -11.72 -17.56 -4.26
CA PRO A 45 -10.68 -16.92 -3.47
C PRO A 45 -10.52 -17.54 -2.07
N LEU A 46 -9.26 -17.65 -1.60
CA LEU A 46 -8.97 -18.00 -0.21
C LEU A 46 -9.09 -16.77 0.69
N ARG A 47 -9.68 -16.96 1.85
CA ARG A 47 -9.73 -15.97 2.93
C ARG A 47 -9.02 -16.54 4.14
N LEU A 48 -7.87 -15.97 4.46
CA LEU A 48 -7.02 -16.41 5.57
C LEU A 48 -6.85 -15.27 6.56
N SER A 49 -6.88 -15.59 7.84
CA SER A 49 -6.50 -14.65 8.90
C SER A 49 -5.33 -15.20 9.70
N TYR A 50 -4.56 -14.30 10.27
CA TYR A 50 -3.42 -14.65 11.10
C TYR A 50 -3.26 -13.65 12.25
N ALA A 51 -2.67 -14.12 13.34
CA ALA A 51 -2.19 -13.29 14.43
C ALA A 51 -0.94 -13.93 15.05
N GLY A 52 0.02 -13.12 15.46
CA GLY A 52 1.22 -13.62 16.12
C GLY A 52 2.26 -12.53 16.36
N ASP A 53 3.28 -12.91 17.11
CA ASP A 53 4.38 -12.00 17.43
C ASP A 53 5.36 -11.88 16.26
N VAL A 54 5.81 -10.64 16.03
CA VAL A 54 6.86 -10.29 15.07
C VAL A 54 7.93 -9.48 15.78
N LEU A 55 9.17 -9.57 15.28
CA LEU A 55 10.32 -8.93 15.89
C LEU A 55 11.16 -8.22 14.83
N ARG A 56 11.47 -6.94 15.05
CA ARG A 56 12.32 -6.13 14.18
C ARG A 56 13.56 -5.66 14.92
N ILE A 57 14.69 -5.59 14.22
CA ILE A 57 15.95 -5.11 14.83
C ILE A 57 15.91 -3.61 15.16
N LYS A 58 15.05 -2.86 14.48
CA LYS A 58 14.83 -1.43 14.73
C LYS A 58 13.34 -1.14 14.77
N GLY A 59 12.91 -0.37 15.75
CA GLY A 59 11.62 0.31 15.75
C GLY A 59 11.66 1.55 14.84
N THR A 60 10.53 2.22 14.68
CA THR A 60 10.44 3.54 14.05
C THR A 60 10.39 4.64 15.11
N GLN A 61 10.55 5.91 14.71
CA GLN A 61 10.39 7.04 15.64
C GLN A 61 8.98 7.10 16.25
N LEU A 62 7.96 6.66 15.51
CA LEU A 62 6.57 6.65 15.98
C LEU A 62 6.24 5.39 16.79
N ARG A 63 6.96 4.30 16.57
CA ARG A 63 6.81 3.01 17.26
C ARG A 63 8.20 2.45 17.57
N PRO A 64 8.75 2.77 18.74
CA PRO A 64 10.09 2.33 19.14
C PRO A 64 10.14 0.84 19.50
N GLU A 65 8.99 0.21 19.77
CA GLU A 65 8.90 -1.20 20.11
C GLU A 65 9.42 -2.06 18.94
N ARG A 66 10.27 -3.02 19.29
CA ARG A 66 10.83 -3.98 18.33
C ARG A 66 10.04 -5.28 18.25
N GLN A 67 9.28 -5.60 19.30
CA GLN A 67 8.37 -6.73 19.35
C GLN A 67 6.95 -6.23 19.47
N PHE A 68 6.06 -6.76 18.63
CA PHE A 68 4.63 -6.45 18.68
C PHE A 68 3.82 -7.60 18.09
N LYS A 69 2.52 -7.63 18.39
CA LYS A 69 1.58 -8.55 17.78
C LYS A 69 1.09 -7.98 16.46
N GLN A 70 1.20 -8.78 15.42
CA GLN A 70 0.62 -8.49 14.10
C GLN A 70 -0.61 -9.37 13.92
N ALA A 71 -1.73 -8.76 13.56
CA ALA A 71 -2.90 -9.46 13.04
C ALA A 71 -3.13 -9.00 11.60
N GLY A 72 -3.66 -9.88 10.77
CA GLY A 72 -3.93 -9.55 9.37
C GLY A 72 -4.83 -10.56 8.70
N VAL A 73 -5.28 -10.19 7.50
CA VAL A 73 -6.11 -11.00 6.62
C VAL A 73 -5.53 -10.98 5.22
N GLU A 74 -5.68 -12.10 4.51
CA GLU A 74 -5.24 -12.25 3.13
C GLU A 74 -6.40 -12.82 2.30
N LEU A 75 -6.74 -12.13 1.23
CA LEU A 75 -7.67 -12.62 0.21
C LEU A 75 -6.85 -12.97 -1.03
N ILE A 76 -6.78 -14.26 -1.38
CA ILE A 76 -5.88 -14.77 -2.40
C ILE A 76 -6.67 -15.36 -3.56
N GLY A 77 -6.39 -14.90 -4.78
CA GLY A 77 -7.00 -15.41 -6.00
C GLY A 77 -8.15 -14.55 -6.55
N SER A 78 -8.22 -13.28 -6.16
CA SER A 78 -9.09 -12.27 -6.78
C SER A 78 -8.35 -10.94 -6.91
N ASN A 79 -8.63 -10.21 -7.97
CA ASN A 79 -8.13 -8.85 -8.25
C ASN A 79 -9.27 -7.84 -8.46
N SER A 80 -10.49 -8.18 -8.03
CA SER A 80 -11.66 -7.33 -8.23
C SER A 80 -11.71 -6.15 -7.25
N THR A 81 -12.51 -5.14 -7.59
CA THR A 81 -12.81 -4.01 -6.71
C THR A 81 -13.44 -4.47 -5.40
N GLU A 82 -14.29 -5.52 -5.44
CA GLU A 82 -14.92 -6.12 -4.27
C GLU A 82 -13.90 -6.73 -3.31
N ALA A 83 -12.82 -7.33 -3.84
CA ALA A 83 -11.75 -7.87 -3.01
C ALA A 83 -11.01 -6.77 -2.22
N TYR A 84 -10.71 -5.64 -2.85
CA TYR A 84 -10.17 -4.46 -2.15
C TYR A 84 -11.15 -3.95 -1.09
N THR A 85 -12.42 -3.78 -1.49
CA THR A 85 -13.48 -3.31 -0.60
C THR A 85 -13.60 -4.19 0.63
N GLU A 86 -13.65 -5.52 0.44
CA GLU A 86 -13.73 -6.50 1.54
C GLU A 86 -12.57 -6.35 2.54
N ILE A 87 -11.34 -6.28 2.04
CA ILE A 87 -10.15 -6.19 2.90
C ILE A 87 -10.07 -4.85 3.65
N ILE A 88 -10.39 -3.73 3.00
CA ILE A 88 -10.40 -2.42 3.64
C ILE A 88 -11.48 -2.36 4.73
N LEU A 89 -12.70 -2.82 4.42
CA LEU A 89 -13.80 -2.83 5.37
C LEU A 89 -13.55 -3.78 6.55
N LEU A 90 -12.91 -4.92 6.33
CA LEU A 90 -12.48 -5.82 7.41
C LEU A 90 -11.50 -5.11 8.36
N GLY A 91 -10.52 -4.39 7.83
CA GLY A 91 -9.60 -3.60 8.64
C GLY A 91 -10.30 -2.47 9.39
N TYR A 92 -11.21 -1.75 8.72
CA TYR A 92 -12.04 -0.69 9.30
C TYR A 92 -12.88 -1.19 10.46
N GLU A 93 -13.66 -2.26 10.26
CA GLU A 93 -14.53 -2.84 11.28
C GLU A 93 -13.72 -3.44 12.44
N ALA A 94 -12.59 -4.10 12.17
CA ALA A 94 -11.72 -4.62 13.22
C ALA A 94 -11.20 -3.49 14.14
N LEU A 95 -10.75 -2.37 13.56
CA LEU A 95 -10.28 -1.22 14.32
C LEU A 95 -11.41 -0.54 15.11
N LYS A 96 -12.60 -0.41 14.51
CA LYS A 96 -13.79 0.11 15.17
C LYS A 96 -14.20 -0.73 16.36
N ASN A 97 -14.18 -2.06 16.23
CA ASN A 97 -14.52 -2.99 17.30
C ASN A 97 -13.55 -2.96 18.50
N VAL A 98 -12.29 -2.59 18.28
CA VAL A 98 -11.33 -2.37 19.39
C VAL A 98 -11.34 -0.93 19.92
N GLY A 99 -12.32 -0.11 19.49
CA GLY A 99 -12.57 1.23 20.03
C GLY A 99 -11.85 2.38 19.34
N ALA A 100 -11.23 2.17 18.19
CA ALA A 100 -10.66 3.25 17.39
C ALA A 100 -11.76 4.19 16.86
N LYS A 101 -11.53 5.51 16.91
CA LYS A 101 -12.51 6.52 16.53
C LYS A 101 -12.01 7.37 15.37
N ASN A 102 -12.96 7.93 14.61
CA ASN A 102 -12.66 8.79 13.46
C ASN A 102 -11.62 8.15 12.54
N LEU A 103 -11.95 6.96 12.09
CA LEU A 103 -11.11 6.16 11.22
C LEU A 103 -11.04 6.80 9.82
N SER A 104 -9.86 6.76 9.24
CA SER A 104 -9.64 7.13 7.85
C SER A 104 -8.81 6.05 7.12
N VAL A 105 -9.02 5.98 5.82
CA VAL A 105 -8.18 5.19 4.91
C VAL A 105 -7.51 6.13 3.92
N ASP A 106 -6.21 6.00 3.80
CA ASP A 106 -5.42 6.66 2.76
C ASP A 106 -5.09 5.65 1.68
N LEU A 107 -5.48 5.96 0.44
CA LEU A 107 -5.29 5.12 -0.73
C LEU A 107 -4.13 5.65 -1.57
N ALA A 108 -3.29 4.76 -2.07
CA ALA A 108 -2.19 5.13 -2.96
C ALA A 108 -2.13 4.22 -4.19
N LEU A 109 -1.49 4.73 -5.25
CA LEU A 109 -1.25 4.03 -6.51
C LEU A 109 0.27 3.92 -6.78
N PRO A 110 1.01 3.03 -6.11
CA PRO A 110 2.47 2.98 -6.21
C PRO A 110 3.01 2.79 -7.61
N GLN A 111 2.21 2.21 -8.51
CA GLN A 111 2.57 1.97 -9.91
C GLN A 111 2.12 3.08 -10.87
N LEU A 112 1.42 4.12 -10.40
CA LEU A 112 0.89 5.19 -11.26
C LEU A 112 2.00 5.98 -11.93
N VAL A 113 2.94 6.52 -11.16
CA VAL A 113 4.08 7.30 -11.69
C VAL A 113 4.96 6.46 -12.63
N PRO A 114 5.34 5.22 -12.28
CA PRO A 114 5.99 4.30 -13.22
C PRO A 114 5.22 4.09 -14.54
N ALA A 115 3.90 3.90 -14.47
CA ALA A 115 3.06 3.70 -15.65
C ALA A 115 3.01 4.96 -16.54
N ILE A 116 2.91 6.14 -15.94
CA ILE A 116 2.96 7.43 -16.66
C ILE A 116 4.32 7.59 -17.36
N CYS A 117 5.43 7.39 -16.63
CA CYS A 117 6.78 7.51 -17.18
C CYS A 117 7.00 6.55 -18.35
N LYS A 118 6.56 5.29 -18.20
CA LYS A 118 6.65 4.29 -19.27
C LYS A 118 5.83 4.71 -20.49
N GLY A 119 4.60 5.15 -20.31
CA GLY A 119 3.71 5.56 -21.40
C GLY A 119 4.20 6.80 -22.15
N LEU A 120 4.83 7.73 -21.46
CA LEU A 120 5.44 8.95 -22.03
C LEU A 120 6.89 8.74 -22.48
N LYS A 121 7.44 7.51 -22.37
CA LYS A 121 8.83 7.17 -22.72
C LYS A 121 9.87 8.04 -22.01
N ILE A 122 9.62 8.32 -20.73
CA ILE A 122 10.55 9.05 -19.86
C ILE A 122 11.70 8.11 -19.50
N ASP A 123 12.93 8.64 -19.50
CA ASP A 123 14.12 7.88 -19.11
C ASP A 123 14.13 7.51 -17.62
N ASP A 124 14.97 6.55 -17.27
CA ASP A 124 15.01 5.99 -15.89
C ASP A 124 15.49 7.02 -14.85
N GLU A 125 16.38 7.94 -15.25
CA GLU A 125 16.93 8.96 -14.34
C GLU A 125 15.84 9.97 -13.94
N LEU A 126 15.14 10.52 -14.92
CA LEU A 126 14.02 11.43 -14.67
C LEU A 126 12.86 10.72 -13.97
N SER A 127 12.57 9.48 -14.32
CA SER A 127 11.56 8.66 -13.63
C SER A 127 11.89 8.47 -12.14
N ALA A 128 13.15 8.17 -11.80
CA ALA A 128 13.60 8.03 -10.42
C ALA A 128 13.53 9.36 -9.65
N LEU A 129 13.85 10.49 -10.30
CA LEU A 129 13.75 11.82 -9.73
C LEU A 129 12.28 12.16 -9.43
N LEU A 130 11.38 11.96 -10.40
CA LEU A 130 9.94 12.21 -10.25
C LEU A 130 9.34 11.44 -9.07
N ARG A 131 9.66 10.16 -8.97
CA ARG A 131 9.17 9.31 -7.87
C ARG A 131 9.63 9.84 -6.51
N ARG A 132 10.91 10.20 -6.37
CA ARG A 132 11.43 10.78 -5.11
C ARG A 132 10.80 12.12 -4.79
N ALA A 133 10.66 12.99 -5.80
CA ALA A 133 10.11 14.33 -5.60
C ALA A 133 8.62 14.29 -5.24
N LEU A 134 7.83 13.41 -5.84
CA LEU A 134 6.41 13.23 -5.53
C LEU A 134 6.22 12.60 -4.15
N ASP A 135 6.93 11.53 -3.84
CA ASP A 135 6.88 10.86 -2.55
C ASP A 135 7.30 11.79 -1.41
N GLY A 136 8.39 12.57 -1.62
CA GLY A 136 8.87 13.56 -0.68
C GLY A 136 8.14 14.90 -0.69
N LYS A 137 7.10 15.07 -1.52
CA LYS A 137 6.34 16.34 -1.70
C LYS A 137 7.23 17.54 -2.03
N ASN A 138 8.29 17.33 -2.81
CA ASN A 138 9.28 18.35 -3.14
C ASN A 138 8.84 19.21 -4.34
N ILE A 139 8.08 20.27 -4.06
CA ILE A 139 7.55 21.20 -5.07
C ILE A 139 8.69 21.86 -5.88
N ALA A 140 9.81 22.19 -5.23
CA ALA A 140 10.92 22.89 -5.87
C ALA A 140 11.56 22.03 -6.98
N GLU A 141 11.77 20.74 -6.75
CA GLU A 141 12.27 19.81 -7.78
C GLU A 141 11.28 19.68 -8.94
N LEU A 142 9.98 19.50 -8.65
CA LEU A 142 8.94 19.35 -9.66
C LEU A 142 8.74 20.61 -10.51
N SER A 143 8.96 21.80 -9.96
CA SER A 143 8.81 23.09 -10.69
C SER A 143 9.83 23.26 -11.83
N ASN A 144 10.96 22.61 -11.74
CA ASN A 144 12.01 22.66 -12.76
C ASN A 144 11.75 21.73 -13.95
N ILE A 145 10.79 20.78 -13.83
CA ILE A 145 10.48 19.81 -14.86
C ILE A 145 9.47 20.43 -15.82
N LYS A 146 9.87 20.49 -17.11
CA LYS A 146 9.06 21.09 -18.18
C LYS A 146 8.27 20.03 -18.95
N GLY A 147 7.33 20.49 -19.78
CA GLY A 147 6.50 19.63 -20.65
C GLY A 147 5.37 18.91 -19.90
N ASP A 148 4.75 17.96 -20.58
CA ASP A 148 3.55 17.28 -20.10
C ASP A 148 3.80 16.53 -18.79
N ILE A 149 4.95 15.87 -18.66
CA ILE A 149 5.30 15.14 -17.43
C ILE A 149 5.42 16.08 -16.23
N GLY A 150 5.97 17.29 -16.42
CA GLY A 150 6.06 18.29 -15.35
C GLY A 150 4.67 18.79 -14.94
N ASN A 151 3.75 19.02 -15.90
CA ASN A 151 2.37 19.41 -15.61
C ASN A 151 1.63 18.30 -14.86
N ILE A 152 1.70 17.07 -15.36
CA ILE A 152 1.08 15.91 -14.71
C ILE A 152 1.61 15.74 -13.28
N SER A 153 2.93 15.82 -13.08
CA SER A 153 3.53 15.63 -11.73
C SER A 153 3.07 16.69 -10.73
N ARG A 154 2.96 17.94 -11.15
CA ARG A 154 2.41 19.01 -10.29
C ARG A 154 0.94 18.75 -9.95
N SER A 155 0.14 18.35 -10.93
CA SER A 155 -1.27 18.01 -10.70
C SER A 155 -1.43 16.81 -9.77
N LEU A 156 -0.57 15.79 -9.87
CA LEU A 156 -0.59 14.65 -8.93
C LEU A 156 -0.26 15.10 -7.49
N LEU A 157 0.68 16.02 -7.33
CA LEU A 157 1.01 16.57 -6.02
C LEU A 157 -0.15 17.37 -5.42
N GLU A 158 -0.83 18.21 -6.23
CA GLU A 158 -1.99 19.00 -5.84
C GLU A 158 -3.22 18.14 -5.56
N ALA A 159 -3.31 16.97 -6.19
CA ALA A 159 -4.40 16.02 -6.04
C ALA A 159 -4.41 15.36 -4.67
N ALA A 160 -3.25 15.20 -4.01
CA ALA A 160 -3.18 14.52 -2.72
C ALA A 160 -4.13 15.16 -1.68
N GLY A 161 -4.99 14.34 -1.07
CA GLY A 161 -5.98 14.78 -0.10
C GLY A 161 -7.32 14.04 -0.17
N PRO A 162 -8.45 14.69 0.16
CA PRO A 162 -9.76 14.05 0.12
C PRO A 162 -10.07 13.41 -1.23
N ALA A 163 -10.59 12.18 -1.21
CA ALA A 163 -10.79 11.37 -2.41
C ALA A 163 -11.60 12.08 -3.51
N PRO A 164 -12.72 12.81 -3.25
CA PRO A 164 -13.46 13.50 -4.31
C PRO A 164 -12.59 14.50 -5.06
N LYS A 165 -11.85 15.35 -4.34
CA LYS A 165 -10.92 16.32 -4.94
C LYS A 165 -9.84 15.64 -5.77
N CYS A 166 -9.24 14.59 -5.23
CA CYS A 166 -8.19 13.85 -5.92
C CYS A 166 -8.71 13.25 -7.24
N LEU A 167 -9.88 12.60 -7.19
CA LEU A 167 -10.48 11.96 -8.36
C LEU A 167 -10.84 12.98 -9.44
N ASP A 168 -11.38 14.16 -9.06
CA ASP A 168 -11.67 15.23 -10.01
C ASP A 168 -10.41 15.66 -10.78
N ILE A 169 -9.29 15.82 -10.08
CA ILE A 169 -8.02 16.21 -10.69
C ILE A 169 -7.47 15.10 -11.59
N ILE A 170 -7.28 13.88 -11.05
CA ILE A 170 -6.59 12.82 -11.80
C ILE A 170 -7.40 12.32 -13.01
N ASN A 171 -8.72 12.32 -12.93
CA ASN A 171 -9.59 11.93 -14.05
C ASN A 171 -9.64 13.00 -15.14
N GLY A 172 -9.28 14.25 -14.84
CA GLY A 172 -9.11 15.33 -15.82
C GLY A 172 -7.78 15.33 -16.57
N LEU A 173 -6.80 14.51 -16.13
CA LEU A 173 -5.48 14.45 -16.75
C LEU A 173 -5.48 13.59 -18.02
N LYS A 174 -4.71 14.02 -19.02
CA LYS A 174 -4.40 13.18 -20.20
C LYS A 174 -3.29 12.20 -19.84
N LEU A 175 -3.67 11.05 -19.31
CA LEU A 175 -2.75 10.01 -18.89
C LEU A 175 -2.58 8.94 -19.99
N PRO A 176 -1.43 8.24 -20.03
CA PRO A 176 -1.29 7.01 -20.80
C PRO A 176 -2.32 5.97 -20.37
N GLU A 177 -2.75 5.09 -21.30
CA GLU A 177 -3.82 4.12 -21.12
C GLU A 177 -3.72 3.33 -19.79
N ALA A 178 -2.56 2.71 -19.53
CA ALA A 178 -2.35 1.93 -18.31
C ALA A 178 -2.50 2.76 -17.02
N ALA A 179 -2.10 4.03 -17.04
CA ALA A 179 -2.27 4.93 -15.89
C ALA A 179 -3.74 5.37 -15.73
N ALA A 180 -4.44 5.62 -16.83
CA ALA A 180 -5.87 5.95 -16.81
C ALA A 180 -6.71 4.78 -16.28
N GLU A 181 -6.38 3.52 -16.65
CA GLU A 181 -7.03 2.33 -16.11
C GLU A 181 -6.86 2.22 -14.60
N MET A 182 -5.66 2.50 -14.05
CA MET A 182 -5.42 2.52 -12.61
C MET A 182 -6.28 3.57 -11.89
N CYS A 183 -6.41 4.77 -12.48
CA CYS A 183 -7.26 5.83 -11.93
C CYS A 183 -8.75 5.43 -11.97
N ALA A 184 -9.19 4.74 -13.02
CA ALA A 184 -10.54 4.23 -13.12
C ALA A 184 -10.83 3.12 -12.09
N GLU A 185 -9.88 2.22 -11.83
CA GLU A 185 -9.98 1.20 -10.77
C GLU A 185 -10.10 1.87 -9.39
N LEU A 186 -9.27 2.87 -9.11
CA LEU A 186 -9.35 3.66 -7.87
C LEU A 186 -10.70 4.36 -7.73
N SER A 187 -11.22 4.98 -8.79
CA SER A 187 -12.52 5.67 -8.77
C SER A 187 -13.67 4.71 -8.42
N LYS A 188 -13.65 3.49 -8.97
CA LYS A 188 -14.63 2.44 -8.63
C LYS A 188 -14.54 2.03 -7.16
N LEU A 189 -13.32 1.86 -6.63
CA LEU A 189 -13.10 1.50 -5.23
C LEU A 189 -13.62 2.60 -4.30
N VAL A 190 -13.27 3.86 -4.57
CA VAL A 190 -13.73 5.00 -3.75
C VAL A 190 -15.26 5.10 -3.75
N ALA A 191 -15.90 4.97 -4.92
CA ALA A 191 -17.35 4.96 -5.01
C ALA A 191 -17.99 3.82 -4.19
N ARG A 192 -17.41 2.63 -4.25
CA ARG A 192 -17.88 1.48 -3.49
C ARG A 192 -17.71 1.64 -1.98
N LEU A 193 -16.58 2.20 -1.53
CA LEU A 193 -16.36 2.50 -0.12
C LEU A 193 -17.35 3.56 0.40
N ALA A 194 -17.62 4.60 -0.39
CA ALA A 194 -18.58 5.65 -0.02
C ALA A 194 -20.02 5.11 0.10
N GLU A 195 -20.40 4.12 -0.72
CA GLU A 195 -21.71 3.47 -0.65
C GLU A 195 -21.86 2.61 0.62
N ILE A 196 -20.82 1.81 0.98
CA ILE A 196 -20.95 0.81 2.04
C ILE A 196 -20.56 1.39 3.42
N ALA A 197 -19.59 2.28 3.46
CA ALA A 197 -19.07 2.87 4.70
C ALA A 197 -19.00 4.41 4.58
N PRO A 198 -20.14 5.12 4.53
CA PRO A 198 -20.18 6.57 4.34
C PRO A 198 -19.47 7.36 5.44
N ASP A 199 -19.32 6.77 6.62
CA ASP A 199 -18.59 7.38 7.75
C ASP A 199 -17.07 7.20 7.66
N LEU A 200 -16.56 6.37 6.75
CA LEU A 200 -15.14 6.18 6.55
C LEU A 200 -14.58 7.35 5.73
N MET A 201 -13.69 8.13 6.35
CA MET A 201 -12.97 9.18 5.63
C MET A 201 -11.97 8.55 4.65
N VAL A 202 -12.10 8.84 3.36
CA VAL A 202 -11.19 8.35 2.32
C VAL A 202 -10.35 9.49 1.78
N THR A 203 -9.03 9.34 1.88
CA THR A 203 -8.03 10.21 1.25
C THR A 203 -7.26 9.44 0.18
N VAL A 204 -6.64 10.15 -0.75
CA VAL A 204 -5.82 9.57 -1.81
C VAL A 204 -4.52 10.34 -1.94
N ASP A 205 -3.42 9.63 -2.01
CA ASP A 205 -2.12 10.15 -2.40
C ASP A 205 -1.61 9.43 -3.66
N PRO A 206 -1.82 9.99 -4.86
CA PRO A 206 -1.43 9.34 -6.10
C PRO A 206 0.09 9.31 -6.33
N GLY A 207 0.85 10.08 -5.56
CA GLY A 207 2.32 10.15 -5.64
C GLY A 207 3.05 9.31 -4.61
N GLU A 208 2.36 8.70 -3.65
CA GLU A 208 3.00 7.89 -2.61
C GLU A 208 3.52 6.57 -3.16
N TYR A 209 4.78 6.28 -2.84
CA TYR A 209 5.48 5.08 -3.31
C TYR A 209 6.22 4.35 -2.20
N THR A 210 6.86 5.07 -1.27
CA THR A 210 7.73 4.47 -0.26
C THR A 210 6.95 3.57 0.70
N GLY A 211 7.46 2.34 0.86
CA GLY A 211 6.83 1.32 1.69
C GLY A 211 5.85 0.41 0.94
N PHE A 212 5.56 0.71 -0.33
CA PHE A 212 4.65 -0.05 -1.18
C PHE A 212 5.32 -0.61 -2.45
N GLU A 213 6.64 -0.66 -2.48
CA GLU A 213 7.43 -0.99 -3.68
C GLU A 213 7.15 -2.38 -4.26
N TYR A 214 6.65 -3.31 -3.44
CA TYR A 214 6.29 -4.67 -3.87
C TYR A 214 4.82 -4.80 -4.30
N GLN A 215 4.03 -3.74 -4.14
CA GLN A 215 2.61 -3.78 -4.46
C GLN A 215 2.37 -3.46 -5.95
N THR A 216 1.40 -4.15 -6.53
CA THR A 216 1.09 -4.10 -7.96
C THR A 216 -0.23 -3.42 -8.29
N GLY A 217 -0.98 -3.00 -7.29
CA GLY A 217 -2.28 -2.35 -7.44
C GLY A 217 -2.47 -1.23 -6.41
N ILE A 218 -3.72 -0.99 -6.04
CA ILE A 218 -4.05 -0.03 -5.00
C ILE A 218 -3.47 -0.51 -3.66
N SER A 219 -2.84 0.39 -2.94
CA SER A 219 -2.40 0.20 -1.56
C SER A 219 -3.19 1.11 -0.63
N PHE A 220 -3.22 0.77 0.64
CA PHE A 220 -3.93 1.55 1.64
C PHE A 220 -3.26 1.53 3.00
N SER A 221 -3.45 2.61 3.74
CA SER A 221 -3.10 2.72 5.16
C SER A 221 -4.31 3.17 5.97
N LEU A 222 -4.50 2.58 7.15
CA LEU A 222 -5.59 2.90 8.06
C LEU A 222 -5.07 3.73 9.22
N PHE A 223 -5.80 4.80 9.54
CA PHE A 223 -5.48 5.74 10.61
C PHE A 223 -6.69 5.97 11.51
N ALA A 224 -6.45 6.50 12.70
CA ALA A 224 -7.50 6.93 13.63
C ALA A 224 -7.09 8.19 14.39
N SER A 225 -8.07 9.01 14.77
CA SER A 225 -7.81 10.18 15.61
C SER A 225 -7.25 9.79 16.98
N GLY A 226 -6.27 10.56 17.44
CA GLY A 226 -5.66 10.36 18.76
C GLY A 226 -4.63 9.23 18.84
N VAL A 227 -4.39 8.51 17.75
CA VAL A 227 -3.35 7.47 17.66
C VAL A 227 -2.26 7.91 16.70
N ARG A 228 -0.99 7.79 17.12
CA ARG A 228 0.14 8.18 16.29
C ARG A 228 0.48 7.10 15.27
N GLY A 229 0.66 7.52 14.01
CA GLY A 229 1.04 6.66 12.89
C GLY A 229 -0.09 5.76 12.38
N GLU A 230 0.25 4.96 11.39
CA GLU A 230 -0.71 4.02 10.80
C GLU A 230 -1.07 2.88 11.76
N LEU A 231 -2.31 2.46 11.73
CA LEU A 231 -2.82 1.33 12.51
C LEU A 231 -2.74 0.01 11.73
N GLY A 232 -2.84 0.10 10.43
CA GLY A 232 -2.74 -1.03 9.52
C GLY A 232 -2.46 -0.58 8.11
N ARG A 233 -1.93 -1.48 7.30
CA ARG A 233 -1.71 -1.26 5.87
C ARG A 233 -1.98 -2.51 5.07
N GLY A 234 -2.28 -2.33 3.83
CA GLY A 234 -2.48 -3.43 2.90
C GLY A 234 -2.34 -2.99 1.44
N GLY A 235 -2.58 -3.94 0.55
CA GLY A 235 -2.56 -3.69 -0.88
C GLY A 235 -2.38 -4.98 -1.64
N ARG A 236 -2.47 -4.92 -2.96
CA ARG A 236 -2.32 -6.08 -3.84
C ARG A 236 -0.85 -6.34 -4.14
N TYR A 237 -0.45 -7.61 -4.05
CA TYR A 237 0.88 -8.07 -4.44
C TYR A 237 0.77 -9.44 -5.12
N LEU A 238 1.81 -9.84 -5.83
CA LEU A 238 1.90 -11.14 -6.49
C LEU A 238 2.57 -12.16 -5.56
N VAL A 239 2.02 -13.38 -5.53
CA VAL A 239 2.50 -14.52 -4.73
C VAL A 239 3.02 -15.61 -5.65
#